data_725a4d55db2ccedf7a05be14a38d11ff
#
_entry.id   725a4d55db2ccedf7a05be14a38d11ff
#
_cell.length_a   1.000
_cell.length_b   1.000
_cell.length_c   1.000
_cell.angle_alpha   90.00
_cell.angle_beta   90.00
_cell.angle_gamma   90.00
#
_symmetry.space_group_name_H-M   'P 1'
#
loop_
_entity.id
_entity.type
_entity.pdbx_description
1 polymer ?
#
loop_
_entity_poly.entity_id
_entity_poly.type
_entity_poly.pdbx_seq_one_letter_code
_entity_poly.pdbx_strand_id
1 'polypeptide(L)'
;YLQPLADALGDRVRLGARVTGVSRAGRDRVVDADREAQPFTVHLQTADGGEERMLARAVIDASGTWSTPGPLGGDGLPAPGELAAADRIAYRVPDFTDPDVRGRYAGKRVVVLGSGASAFTTLAQFAELAEEVPGSHAVWVLRRGIGADTFGGGKADQLPERGALGLRAKAAVEAGYATAVTGFRAEVVEQDGDGRLVLTGEDGRRLEPVDELIALTGFRPDLSFLSELRLGLDERLQAPAELAPLIDPNVHSCGTVYPHGARELTHPEQGVYLVGMKSYGRAPTFLALTGYEQVRSIAAALAGDHEAAARVELTLPETGVCKGSGFAEVPQVEDSAAGGGCCGAQEEPQSGEQAAPAGGC
;
A
#
# COMPACT_ATOMS: atom_id res chain seq x y z
N TYR A 1 4.52 -18.02 14.52
CA TYR A 1 5.18 -16.86 15.14
C TYR A 1 4.27 -16.14 16.13
N LEU A 2 2.99 -15.87 15.79
CA LEU A 2 2.04 -15.17 16.65
C LEU A 2 1.23 -16.09 17.59
N GLN A 3 1.18 -17.39 17.33
CA GLN A 3 0.40 -18.34 18.13
C GLN A 3 0.78 -18.34 19.62
N PRO A 4 2.07 -18.34 20.00
CA PRO A 4 2.44 -18.28 21.41
C PRO A 4 1.95 -17.01 22.13
N LEU A 5 1.86 -15.88 21.40
CA LEU A 5 1.32 -14.64 21.94
C LEU A 5 -0.20 -14.74 22.15
N ALA A 6 -0.91 -15.29 21.17
CA ALA A 6 -2.35 -15.52 21.28
C ALA A 6 -2.66 -16.47 22.45
N ASP A 7 -1.88 -17.54 22.62
CA ASP A 7 -2.02 -18.50 23.72
C ASP A 7 -1.78 -17.83 25.09
N ALA A 8 -0.78 -16.93 25.18
CA ALA A 8 -0.51 -16.16 26.41
C ALA A 8 -1.63 -15.17 26.77
N LEU A 9 -2.36 -14.66 25.78
CA LEU A 9 -3.51 -13.78 26.00
C LEU A 9 -4.77 -14.55 26.41
N GLY A 10 -4.89 -15.82 26.04
CA GLY A 10 -5.98 -16.71 26.43
C GLY A 10 -7.36 -16.11 26.16
N ASP A 11 -8.24 -16.12 27.17
CA ASP A 11 -9.63 -15.62 27.08
C ASP A 11 -9.77 -14.13 26.76
N ARG A 12 -8.66 -13.38 26.73
CA ARG A 12 -8.64 -11.99 26.26
C ARG A 12 -8.73 -11.88 24.75
N VAL A 13 -8.47 -12.99 24.03
CA VAL A 13 -8.64 -13.07 22.57
C VAL A 13 -10.01 -13.69 22.28
N ARG A 14 -10.89 -12.90 21.72
CA ARG A 14 -12.24 -13.35 21.33
C ARG A 14 -12.28 -13.57 19.82
N LEU A 15 -12.30 -14.83 19.40
CA LEU A 15 -12.45 -15.24 18.01
C LEU A 15 -13.93 -15.36 17.62
N GLY A 16 -14.22 -15.35 16.31
CA GLY A 16 -15.57 -15.47 15.79
C GLY A 16 -16.50 -14.29 16.11
N ALA A 17 -15.92 -13.14 16.48
CA ALA A 17 -16.65 -11.91 16.76
C ALA A 17 -16.21 -10.82 15.78
N ARG A 18 -17.14 -10.39 14.91
CA ARG A 18 -16.91 -9.33 13.93
C ARG A 18 -17.45 -8.00 14.46
N VAL A 19 -16.62 -6.98 14.51
CA VAL A 19 -17.06 -5.62 14.82
C VAL A 19 -17.84 -5.07 13.63
N THR A 20 -19.09 -4.67 13.86
CA THR A 20 -19.99 -4.13 12.82
C THR A 20 -20.25 -2.64 12.98
N GLY A 21 -19.96 -2.06 14.15
CA GLY A 21 -20.10 -0.64 14.40
C GLY A 21 -19.45 -0.21 15.70
N VAL A 22 -18.98 1.02 15.75
CA VAL A 22 -18.45 1.66 16.96
C VAL A 22 -19.05 3.07 17.07
N SER A 23 -19.55 3.42 18.25
CA SER A 23 -20.07 4.75 18.57
C SER A 23 -19.74 5.13 20.00
N ARG A 24 -19.98 6.38 20.39
CA ARG A 24 -20.09 6.72 21.82
C ARG A 24 -21.41 6.28 22.39
N ALA A 25 -21.45 5.77 23.59
CA ALA A 25 -22.66 5.27 24.22
C ALA A 25 -23.76 6.34 24.26
N GLY A 26 -24.88 6.10 23.58
CA GLY A 26 -26.01 7.01 23.52
C GLY A 26 -25.76 8.34 22.79
N ARG A 27 -24.70 8.41 21.97
CA ARG A 27 -24.37 9.61 21.17
C ARG A 27 -24.06 9.22 19.75
N ASP A 28 -24.83 9.73 18.79
CA ASP A 28 -24.46 9.70 17.39
C ASP A 28 -23.33 10.71 17.10
N ARG A 29 -22.84 10.71 15.87
CA ARG A 29 -21.70 11.55 15.47
C ARG A 29 -21.93 13.05 15.65
N VAL A 30 -23.18 13.51 15.59
CA VAL A 30 -23.56 14.93 15.63
C VAL A 30 -23.60 15.48 17.06
N VAL A 31 -23.92 14.64 18.04
CA VAL A 31 -24.14 15.09 19.44
C VAL A 31 -22.83 15.39 20.13
N ASP A 32 -22.66 16.63 20.60
CA ASP A 32 -21.49 17.09 21.39
C ASP A 32 -21.65 16.89 22.90
N ALA A 33 -22.87 17.04 23.39
CA ALA A 33 -23.16 17.05 24.85
C ALA A 33 -22.64 15.80 25.54
N ASP A 34 -21.70 15.97 26.47
CA ASP A 34 -21.06 14.92 27.29
C ASP A 34 -20.45 13.76 26.47
N ARG A 35 -20.14 13.98 25.17
CA ARG A 35 -19.66 12.94 24.28
C ARG A 35 -18.37 12.30 24.77
N GLU A 36 -17.40 13.09 25.17
CA GLU A 36 -16.08 12.59 25.60
C GLU A 36 -16.14 11.82 26.92
N ALA A 37 -17.13 12.10 27.75
CA ALA A 37 -17.37 11.40 29.03
C ALA A 37 -18.01 10.01 28.83
N GLN A 38 -18.57 9.74 27.64
CA GLN A 38 -19.20 8.45 27.36
C GLN A 38 -18.17 7.41 26.96
N PRO A 39 -18.31 6.15 27.42
CA PRO A 39 -17.53 5.04 26.87
C PRO A 39 -17.92 4.78 25.41
N PHE A 40 -17.10 4.01 24.71
CA PHE A 40 -17.46 3.48 23.41
C PHE A 40 -18.44 2.31 23.56
N THR A 41 -19.41 2.24 22.68
CA THR A 41 -20.21 1.04 22.41
C THR A 41 -19.68 0.37 21.16
N VAL A 42 -19.22 -0.87 21.30
CA VAL A 42 -18.75 -1.71 20.19
C VAL A 42 -19.85 -2.73 19.88
N HIS A 43 -20.35 -2.71 18.67
CA HIS A 43 -21.31 -3.66 18.15
C HIS A 43 -20.60 -4.84 17.53
N LEU A 44 -21.01 -6.04 17.87
CA LEU A 44 -20.40 -7.29 17.43
C LEU A 44 -21.44 -8.21 16.80
N GLN A 45 -21.03 -8.90 15.76
CA GLN A 45 -21.73 -10.05 15.21
C GLN A 45 -20.92 -11.30 15.52
N THR A 46 -21.54 -12.29 16.15
CA THR A 46 -20.95 -13.58 16.49
C THR A 46 -21.02 -14.55 15.31
N ALA A 47 -20.21 -15.62 15.36
CA ALA A 47 -20.13 -16.60 14.27
C ALA A 47 -21.46 -17.34 14.02
N ASP A 48 -22.32 -17.44 15.03
CA ASP A 48 -23.69 -18.00 14.94
C ASP A 48 -24.75 -17.00 14.44
N GLY A 49 -24.31 -15.77 14.10
CA GLY A 49 -25.18 -14.69 13.60
C GLY A 49 -25.84 -13.85 14.69
N GLY A 50 -25.56 -14.11 15.97
CA GLY A 50 -26.02 -13.29 17.09
C GLY A 50 -25.42 -11.87 17.07
N GLU A 51 -26.10 -10.93 17.72
CA GLU A 51 -25.64 -9.55 17.86
C GLU A 51 -25.40 -9.24 19.34
N GLU A 52 -24.29 -8.61 19.62
CA GLU A 52 -23.88 -8.22 20.96
C GLU A 52 -23.36 -6.78 21.00
N ARG A 53 -23.36 -6.22 22.18
CA ARG A 53 -22.74 -4.92 22.47
C ARG A 53 -21.81 -5.04 23.66
N MET A 54 -20.68 -4.37 23.58
CA MET A 54 -19.76 -4.22 24.69
C MET A 54 -19.36 -2.76 24.86
N LEU A 55 -19.05 -2.39 26.10
CA LEU A 55 -18.51 -1.06 26.41
C LEU A 55 -16.97 -1.13 26.45
N ALA A 56 -16.34 -0.09 25.91
CA ALA A 56 -14.90 0.04 25.91
C ALA A 56 -14.48 1.46 26.30
N ARG A 57 -13.36 1.61 27.01
CA ARG A 57 -12.77 2.90 27.34
C ARG A 57 -12.01 3.50 26.14
N ALA A 58 -11.40 2.65 25.32
CA ALA A 58 -10.67 3.02 24.14
C ALA A 58 -10.87 1.97 23.04
N VAL A 59 -10.66 2.36 21.80
CA VAL A 59 -10.72 1.49 20.63
C VAL A 59 -9.42 1.61 19.84
N ILE A 60 -8.77 0.47 19.62
CA ILE A 60 -7.59 0.37 18.76
C ILE A 60 -7.95 -0.52 17.58
N ASP A 61 -8.09 0.07 16.41
CA ASP A 61 -8.39 -0.67 15.19
C ASP A 61 -7.09 -1.14 14.51
N ALA A 62 -6.79 -2.43 14.68
CA ALA A 62 -5.67 -3.14 14.07
C ALA A 62 -6.13 -4.10 12.96
N SER A 63 -7.33 -3.92 12.40
CA SER A 63 -7.94 -4.87 11.45
C SER A 63 -7.28 -4.88 10.05
N GLY A 64 -6.32 -3.98 9.82
CA GLY A 64 -5.58 -3.91 8.56
C GLY A 64 -6.41 -3.46 7.37
N THR A 65 -5.96 -3.80 6.17
CA THR A 65 -6.59 -3.38 4.90
C THR A 65 -6.94 -4.56 3.99
N TRP A 66 -6.71 -5.78 4.45
CA TRP A 66 -6.79 -7.00 3.65
C TRP A 66 -8.16 -7.27 3.01
N SER A 67 -9.26 -6.82 3.63
CA SER A 67 -10.62 -7.02 3.15
C SER A 67 -10.99 -6.15 1.96
N THR A 68 -10.23 -5.08 1.69
CA THR A 68 -10.59 -4.07 0.69
C THR A 68 -9.46 -3.89 -0.32
N PRO A 69 -9.29 -4.82 -1.29
CA PRO A 69 -8.28 -4.69 -2.32
C PRO A 69 -8.55 -3.50 -3.24
N GLY A 70 -7.49 -2.94 -3.81
CA GLY A 70 -7.59 -1.94 -4.86
C GLY A 70 -8.09 -2.57 -6.16
N PRO A 71 -8.92 -1.86 -6.94
CA PRO A 71 -9.42 -2.33 -8.23
C PRO A 71 -8.36 -2.28 -9.33
N LEU A 72 -8.70 -2.79 -10.53
CA LEU A 72 -7.84 -2.78 -11.72
C LEU A 72 -7.69 -1.40 -12.34
N GLY A 73 -8.75 -0.59 -12.33
CA GLY A 73 -8.81 0.66 -13.07
C GLY A 73 -7.68 1.62 -12.73
N GLY A 74 -7.11 2.26 -13.74
CA GLY A 74 -6.01 3.20 -13.63
C GLY A 74 -6.34 4.44 -12.80
N ASP A 75 -7.60 4.83 -12.78
CA ASP A 75 -8.18 5.94 -12.00
C ASP A 75 -8.50 5.56 -10.54
N GLY A 76 -8.34 4.28 -10.18
CA GLY A 76 -8.61 3.77 -8.84
C GLY A 76 -10.06 3.35 -8.59
N LEU A 77 -10.87 3.24 -9.63
CA LEU A 77 -12.21 2.64 -9.63
C LEU A 77 -12.17 1.26 -10.30
N PRO A 78 -13.18 0.41 -10.08
CA PRO A 78 -13.30 -0.81 -10.86
C PRO A 78 -13.43 -0.49 -12.35
N ALA A 79 -12.60 -1.11 -13.18
CA ALA A 79 -12.70 -0.95 -14.62
C ALA A 79 -14.04 -1.52 -15.13
N PRO A 80 -14.69 -0.92 -16.12
CA PRO A 80 -15.83 -1.53 -16.80
C PRO A 80 -15.53 -2.98 -17.18
N GLY A 81 -16.41 -3.91 -16.83
CA GLY A 81 -16.25 -5.35 -17.00
C GLY A 81 -15.48 -6.08 -15.88
N GLU A 82 -14.77 -5.38 -15.02
CA GLU A 82 -14.02 -5.98 -13.89
C GLU A 82 -14.93 -6.79 -12.96
N LEU A 83 -16.06 -6.23 -12.58
CA LEU A 83 -17.02 -6.92 -11.70
C LEU A 83 -17.65 -8.15 -12.36
N ALA A 84 -17.87 -8.10 -13.67
CA ALA A 84 -18.39 -9.25 -14.43
C ALA A 84 -17.38 -10.38 -14.56
N ALA A 85 -16.08 -10.07 -14.49
CA ALA A 85 -14.97 -11.01 -14.58
C ALA A 85 -14.39 -11.38 -13.20
N ALA A 86 -15.07 -11.04 -12.08
CA ALA A 86 -14.53 -11.17 -10.72
C ALA A 86 -14.11 -12.60 -10.35
N ASP A 87 -14.74 -13.63 -10.88
CA ASP A 87 -14.40 -15.05 -10.71
C ASP A 87 -13.04 -15.42 -11.33
N ARG A 88 -12.59 -14.62 -12.31
CA ARG A 88 -11.33 -14.76 -13.03
C ARG A 88 -10.23 -13.80 -12.55
N ILE A 89 -10.52 -13.00 -11.53
CA ILE A 89 -9.60 -11.99 -10.98
C ILE A 89 -9.25 -12.33 -9.54
N ALA A 90 -7.97 -12.58 -9.27
CA ALA A 90 -7.46 -12.67 -7.90
C ALA A 90 -6.92 -11.31 -7.45
N TYR A 91 -7.38 -10.80 -6.30
CA TYR A 91 -6.93 -9.52 -5.74
C TYR A 91 -5.86 -9.66 -4.64
N ARG A 92 -5.31 -10.85 -4.50
CA ARG A 92 -4.26 -11.19 -3.53
C ARG A 92 -3.26 -12.12 -4.19
N VAL A 93 -2.09 -12.24 -3.57
CA VAL A 93 -1.11 -13.24 -3.98
C VAL A 93 -1.76 -14.62 -3.87
N PRO A 94 -1.88 -15.39 -4.98
CA PRO A 94 -2.40 -16.74 -4.91
C PRO A 94 -1.45 -17.65 -4.11
N ASP A 95 -2.01 -18.58 -3.38
CA ASP A 95 -1.20 -19.61 -2.70
C ASP A 95 -0.84 -20.74 -3.69
N PHE A 96 0.28 -20.58 -4.36
CA PHE A 96 0.78 -21.59 -5.32
C PHE A 96 1.25 -22.91 -4.67
N THR A 97 1.25 -23.01 -3.33
CA THR A 97 1.48 -24.27 -2.62
C THR A 97 0.22 -25.14 -2.55
N ASP A 98 -0.96 -24.51 -2.70
CA ASP A 98 -2.24 -25.20 -2.82
C ASP A 98 -2.38 -25.78 -4.25
N PRO A 99 -2.55 -27.11 -4.40
CA PRO A 99 -2.67 -27.74 -5.72
C PRO A 99 -3.84 -27.23 -6.58
N ASP A 100 -4.97 -26.89 -5.97
CA ASP A 100 -6.15 -26.39 -6.69
C ASP A 100 -5.89 -24.98 -7.22
N VAL A 101 -5.31 -24.12 -6.38
CA VAL A 101 -4.89 -22.76 -6.78
C VAL A 101 -3.83 -22.84 -7.88
N ARG A 102 -2.82 -23.72 -7.70
CA ARG A 102 -1.79 -23.95 -8.70
C ARG A 102 -2.38 -24.41 -10.04
N GLY A 103 -3.32 -25.36 -10.01
CA GLY A 103 -4.03 -25.88 -11.18
C GLY A 103 -4.81 -24.81 -11.94
N ARG A 104 -5.30 -23.78 -11.25
CA ARG A 104 -5.98 -22.64 -11.88
C ARG A 104 -5.08 -21.87 -12.84
N TYR A 105 -3.78 -21.80 -12.59
CA TYR A 105 -2.83 -20.99 -13.35
C TYR A 105 -1.90 -21.80 -14.26
N ALA A 106 -1.81 -23.11 -14.04
CA ALA A 106 -0.92 -24.00 -14.78
C ALA A 106 -1.26 -24.06 -16.28
N GLY A 107 -0.26 -23.88 -17.13
CA GLY A 107 -0.39 -23.90 -18.59
C GLY A 107 -1.15 -22.69 -19.17
N LYS A 108 -1.34 -21.64 -18.39
CA LYS A 108 -2.14 -20.46 -18.76
C LYS A 108 -1.32 -19.21 -18.96
N ARG A 109 -1.87 -18.29 -19.74
CA ARG A 109 -1.40 -16.91 -19.86
C ARG A 109 -2.12 -16.04 -18.83
N VAL A 110 -1.37 -15.43 -17.90
CA VAL A 110 -1.91 -14.76 -16.73
C VAL A 110 -1.37 -13.33 -16.66
N VAL A 111 -2.26 -12.34 -16.50
CA VAL A 111 -1.82 -10.98 -16.19
C VAL A 111 -1.52 -10.87 -14.69
N VAL A 112 -0.36 -10.32 -14.37
CA VAL A 112 0.00 -9.86 -13.02
C VAL A 112 0.12 -8.35 -13.04
N LEU A 113 -0.81 -7.64 -12.40
CA LEU A 113 -0.88 -6.18 -12.41
C LEU A 113 -0.43 -5.62 -11.06
N GLY A 114 0.61 -4.82 -11.07
CA GLY A 114 1.18 -4.20 -9.87
C GLY A 114 2.71 -4.16 -9.87
N SER A 115 3.30 -3.33 -9.00
CA SER A 115 4.75 -3.12 -8.91
C SER A 115 5.31 -3.25 -7.48
N GLY A 116 4.50 -3.70 -6.53
CA GLY A 116 4.92 -3.88 -5.14
C GLY A 116 5.41 -5.29 -4.82
N ALA A 117 5.76 -5.53 -3.56
CA ALA A 117 6.23 -6.82 -3.07
C ALA A 117 5.28 -7.98 -3.40
N SER A 118 3.96 -7.77 -3.37
CA SER A 118 2.98 -8.79 -3.75
C SER A 118 3.14 -9.23 -5.21
N ALA A 119 3.36 -8.27 -6.14
CA ALA A 119 3.61 -8.61 -7.54
C ALA A 119 4.90 -9.38 -7.71
N PHE A 120 5.97 -8.99 -7.01
CA PHE A 120 7.25 -9.71 -7.05
C PHE A 120 7.14 -11.13 -6.48
N THR A 121 6.40 -11.30 -5.38
CA THR A 121 6.11 -12.63 -4.83
C THR A 121 5.39 -13.50 -5.86
N THR A 122 4.36 -12.95 -6.50
CA THR A 122 3.61 -13.68 -7.52
C THR A 122 4.48 -14.03 -8.73
N LEU A 123 5.30 -13.10 -9.23
CA LEU A 123 6.18 -13.36 -10.36
C LEU A 123 7.23 -14.44 -10.05
N ALA A 124 7.81 -14.41 -8.84
CA ALA A 124 8.78 -15.43 -8.42
C ALA A 124 8.15 -16.83 -8.33
N GLN A 125 6.98 -16.94 -7.70
CA GLN A 125 6.26 -18.22 -7.58
C GLN A 125 5.70 -18.67 -8.93
N PHE A 126 5.28 -17.76 -9.79
CA PHE A 126 4.81 -18.10 -11.13
C PHE A 126 5.95 -18.59 -12.02
N ALA A 127 7.16 -18.08 -11.86
CA ALA A 127 8.33 -18.61 -12.57
C ALA A 127 8.61 -20.07 -12.19
N GLU A 128 8.53 -20.41 -10.89
CA GLU A 128 8.64 -21.80 -10.42
C GLU A 128 7.55 -22.70 -11.05
N LEU A 129 6.32 -22.20 -11.16
CA LEU A 129 5.24 -22.90 -11.87
C LEU A 129 5.57 -23.09 -13.36
N ALA A 130 6.07 -22.05 -14.02
CA ALA A 130 6.36 -22.07 -15.45
C ALA A 130 7.55 -22.98 -15.82
N GLU A 131 8.51 -23.16 -14.91
CA GLU A 131 9.58 -24.16 -15.05
C GLU A 131 9.05 -25.57 -15.08
N GLU A 132 8.03 -25.87 -14.25
CA GLU A 132 7.46 -27.22 -14.14
C GLU A 132 6.37 -27.50 -15.17
N VAL A 133 5.60 -26.46 -15.56
CA VAL A 133 4.43 -26.60 -16.45
C VAL A 133 4.61 -25.73 -17.70
N PRO A 134 5.06 -26.32 -18.82
CA PRO A 134 5.18 -25.59 -20.10
C PRO A 134 3.88 -24.95 -20.52
N GLY A 135 3.97 -23.73 -21.10
CA GLY A 135 2.82 -22.94 -21.54
C GLY A 135 2.31 -21.95 -20.47
N SER A 136 2.76 -22.07 -19.22
CA SER A 136 2.51 -21.04 -18.20
C SER A 136 3.31 -19.79 -18.53
N HIS A 137 2.65 -18.62 -18.63
CA HIS A 137 3.32 -17.36 -18.95
C HIS A 137 2.65 -16.19 -18.25
N ALA A 138 3.43 -15.35 -17.56
CA ALA A 138 2.95 -14.13 -16.93
C ALA A 138 3.10 -12.92 -17.85
N VAL A 139 2.06 -12.07 -17.91
CA VAL A 139 2.14 -10.74 -18.49
C VAL A 139 2.16 -9.74 -17.33
N TRP A 140 3.33 -9.20 -17.03
CA TRP A 140 3.52 -8.28 -15.92
C TRP A 140 3.20 -6.85 -16.34
N VAL A 141 2.09 -6.30 -15.83
CA VAL A 141 1.55 -5.01 -16.22
C VAL A 141 1.90 -3.94 -15.19
N LEU A 142 2.50 -2.87 -15.65
CA LEU A 142 3.02 -1.76 -14.85
C LEU A 142 2.48 -0.42 -15.37
N ARG A 143 2.04 0.44 -14.46
CA ARG A 143 1.64 1.82 -14.80
C ARG A 143 2.82 2.70 -15.20
N ARG A 144 4.03 2.34 -14.80
CA ARG A 144 5.28 3.09 -15.05
C ARG A 144 6.27 2.25 -15.83
N GLY A 145 7.35 2.89 -16.27
CA GLY A 145 8.49 2.20 -16.85
C GLY A 145 9.27 1.37 -15.82
N ILE A 146 10.11 0.47 -16.30
CA ILE A 146 11.10 -0.25 -15.50
C ILE A 146 12.36 0.61 -15.44
N GLY A 147 12.72 1.06 -14.23
CA GLY A 147 13.96 1.77 -13.94
C GLY A 147 14.94 0.91 -13.16
N ALA A 148 16.12 1.46 -12.85
CA ALA A 148 17.18 0.78 -12.12
C ALA A 148 16.77 0.33 -10.71
N ASP A 149 15.82 1.01 -10.12
CA ASP A 149 15.30 0.80 -8.76
C ASP A 149 13.99 -0.01 -8.70
N THR A 150 13.45 -0.42 -9.85
CA THR A 150 12.17 -1.15 -9.92
C THR A 150 12.19 -2.42 -9.07
N PHE A 151 13.30 -3.17 -9.08
CA PHE A 151 13.47 -4.41 -8.33
C PHE A 151 14.08 -4.20 -6.93
N GLY A 152 14.14 -2.97 -6.44
CA GLY A 152 14.72 -2.61 -5.15
C GLY A 152 16.25 -2.64 -5.15
N GLY A 153 16.84 -2.69 -3.94
CA GLY A 153 18.30 -2.60 -3.75
C GLY A 153 19.09 -3.87 -4.03
N GLY A 154 18.43 -4.96 -4.37
CA GLY A 154 19.08 -6.23 -4.61
C GLY A 154 19.97 -6.66 -3.42
N LYS A 155 21.22 -7.01 -3.65
CA LYS A 155 22.18 -7.40 -2.60
C LYS A 155 22.56 -6.27 -1.65
N ALA A 156 22.34 -5.01 -2.05
CA ALA A 156 22.62 -3.83 -1.23
C ALA A 156 21.38 -3.37 -0.43
N ASP A 157 20.26 -4.07 -0.54
CA ASP A 157 19.06 -3.77 0.23
C ASP A 157 19.28 -4.10 1.71
N GLN A 158 19.03 -3.14 2.59
CA GLN A 158 19.18 -3.33 4.05
C GLN A 158 18.16 -4.28 4.65
N LEU A 159 17.08 -4.59 3.89
CA LEU A 159 16.17 -5.69 4.19
C LEU A 159 16.49 -6.85 3.24
N PRO A 160 17.32 -7.84 3.66
CA PRO A 160 17.84 -8.89 2.78
C PRO A 160 16.73 -9.65 2.03
N GLU A 161 15.65 -9.98 2.71
CA GLU A 161 14.51 -10.71 2.12
C GLU A 161 13.80 -9.89 1.03
N ARG A 162 13.72 -8.57 1.20
CA ARG A 162 13.16 -7.68 0.19
C ARG A 162 14.07 -7.62 -1.05
N GLY A 163 15.36 -7.48 -0.82
CA GLY A 163 16.35 -7.51 -1.90
C GLY A 163 16.35 -8.82 -2.66
N ALA A 164 16.31 -9.95 -1.96
CA ALA A 164 16.23 -11.29 -2.54
C ALA A 164 14.94 -11.48 -3.36
N LEU A 165 13.81 -10.98 -2.87
CA LEU A 165 12.53 -11.03 -3.59
C LEU A 165 12.59 -10.24 -4.91
N GLY A 166 13.15 -9.03 -4.89
CA GLY A 166 13.33 -8.23 -6.10
C GLY A 166 14.21 -8.93 -7.14
N LEU A 167 15.30 -9.57 -6.70
CA LEU A 167 16.18 -10.34 -7.59
C LEU A 167 15.48 -11.56 -8.20
N ARG A 168 14.64 -12.28 -7.44
CA ARG A 168 13.85 -13.40 -7.98
C ARG A 168 12.84 -12.94 -9.02
N ALA A 169 12.11 -11.84 -8.77
CA ALA A 169 11.18 -11.27 -9.74
C ALA A 169 11.91 -10.81 -11.02
N LYS A 170 13.09 -10.20 -10.88
CA LYS A 170 13.95 -9.83 -12.02
C LYS A 170 14.36 -11.05 -12.83
N ALA A 171 14.82 -12.10 -12.18
CA ALA A 171 15.21 -13.35 -12.84
C ALA A 171 14.04 -13.99 -13.60
N ALA A 172 12.81 -13.94 -13.07
CA ALA A 172 11.60 -14.42 -13.76
C ALA A 172 11.36 -13.71 -15.09
N VAL A 173 11.58 -12.40 -15.14
CA VAL A 173 11.47 -11.59 -16.37
C VAL A 173 12.62 -11.89 -17.34
N GLU A 174 13.86 -11.93 -16.85
CA GLU A 174 15.05 -12.19 -17.67
C GLU A 174 15.05 -13.62 -18.26
N ALA A 175 14.50 -14.60 -17.56
CA ALA A 175 14.34 -15.97 -18.04
C ALA A 175 13.18 -16.14 -19.04
N GLY A 176 12.36 -15.10 -19.25
CA GLY A 176 11.24 -15.15 -20.18
C GLY A 176 9.95 -15.78 -19.63
N TYR A 177 9.90 -16.12 -18.34
CA TYR A 177 8.66 -16.58 -17.69
C TYR A 177 7.61 -15.50 -17.53
N ALA A 178 8.06 -14.24 -17.55
CA ALA A 178 7.18 -13.08 -17.53
C ALA A 178 7.60 -12.05 -18.59
N THR A 179 6.62 -11.46 -19.28
CA THR A 179 6.82 -10.33 -20.21
C THR A 179 6.28 -9.07 -19.58
N ALA A 180 7.12 -8.04 -19.46
CA ALA A 180 6.71 -6.77 -18.89
C ALA A 180 6.01 -5.87 -19.91
N VAL A 181 4.87 -5.31 -19.54
CA VAL A 181 4.13 -4.26 -20.26
C VAL A 181 4.11 -3.01 -19.39
N THR A 182 4.82 -1.99 -19.82
CA THR A 182 5.01 -0.74 -19.07
C THR A 182 4.15 0.40 -19.60
N GLY A 183 3.92 1.43 -18.76
CA GLY A 183 3.10 2.59 -19.12
C GLY A 183 1.66 2.19 -19.43
N PHE A 184 1.13 1.16 -18.80
CA PHE A 184 -0.22 0.65 -19.07
C PHE A 184 -1.14 0.92 -17.89
N ARG A 185 -2.18 1.69 -18.11
CA ARG A 185 -3.24 1.96 -17.13
C ARG A 185 -4.51 1.28 -17.63
N ALA A 186 -4.97 0.28 -16.87
CA ALA A 186 -6.15 -0.48 -17.27
C ALA A 186 -7.40 0.42 -17.26
N GLU A 187 -8.17 0.39 -18.34
CA GLU A 187 -9.41 1.14 -18.50
C GLU A 187 -10.63 0.20 -18.59
N VAL A 188 -10.51 -0.90 -19.36
CA VAL A 188 -11.63 -1.82 -19.61
C VAL A 188 -11.16 -3.26 -19.55
N VAL A 189 -12.02 -4.14 -19.03
CA VAL A 189 -11.89 -5.60 -19.09
C VAL A 189 -13.03 -6.17 -19.93
N GLU A 190 -12.72 -6.85 -21.00
CA GLU A 190 -13.68 -7.49 -21.88
C GLU A 190 -13.44 -9.00 -21.97
N GLN A 191 -14.39 -9.76 -22.49
CA GLN A 191 -14.18 -11.14 -22.89
C GLN A 191 -14.16 -11.21 -24.42
N ASP A 192 -13.22 -11.99 -24.98
CA ASP A 192 -13.19 -12.29 -26.40
C ASP A 192 -14.22 -13.39 -26.78
N GLY A 193 -14.26 -13.76 -28.06
CA GLY A 193 -15.17 -14.79 -28.55
C GLY A 193 -14.94 -16.20 -27.97
N ASP A 194 -13.75 -16.44 -27.42
CA ASP A 194 -13.35 -17.70 -26.76
C ASP A 194 -13.51 -17.62 -25.23
N GLY A 195 -14.04 -16.49 -24.72
CA GLY A 195 -14.26 -16.25 -23.29
C GLY A 195 -13.01 -15.89 -22.50
N ARG A 196 -11.87 -15.59 -23.16
CA ARG A 196 -10.65 -15.12 -22.51
C ARG A 196 -10.75 -13.62 -22.24
N LEU A 197 -10.00 -13.15 -21.22
CA LEU A 197 -10.02 -11.75 -20.81
C LEU A 197 -9.07 -10.91 -21.66
N VAL A 198 -9.55 -9.75 -22.07
CA VAL A 198 -8.78 -8.74 -22.81
C VAL A 198 -8.77 -7.45 -22.00
N LEU A 199 -7.58 -6.97 -21.64
CA LEU A 199 -7.40 -5.68 -20.99
C LEU A 199 -7.14 -4.62 -22.07
N THR A 200 -7.89 -3.52 -21.99
CA THR A 200 -7.66 -2.31 -22.80
C THR A 200 -7.14 -1.21 -21.86
N GLY A 201 -6.11 -0.50 -22.27
CA GLY A 201 -5.53 0.61 -21.54
C GLY A 201 -6.15 1.95 -21.95
N GLU A 202 -5.98 2.99 -21.11
CA GLU A 202 -6.41 4.37 -21.35
C GLU A 202 -5.85 4.94 -22.68
N ASP A 203 -4.73 4.41 -23.14
CA ASP A 203 -4.08 4.77 -24.41
C ASP A 203 -4.59 3.97 -25.62
N GLY A 204 -5.61 3.16 -25.44
CA GLY A 204 -6.20 2.30 -26.46
C GLY A 204 -5.42 1.03 -26.78
N ARG A 205 -4.26 0.78 -26.16
CA ARG A 205 -3.55 -0.51 -26.29
C ARG A 205 -4.42 -1.64 -25.76
N ARG A 206 -4.47 -2.74 -26.49
CA ARG A 206 -5.14 -3.97 -26.08
C ARG A 206 -4.08 -5.04 -25.82
N LEU A 207 -4.15 -5.68 -24.66
CA LEU A 207 -3.30 -6.85 -24.39
C LEU A 207 -3.84 -8.06 -25.15
N GLU A 208 -2.94 -8.96 -25.51
CA GLU A 208 -3.32 -10.28 -26.01
C GLU A 208 -4.21 -10.98 -24.99
N PRO A 209 -5.23 -11.73 -25.45
CA PRO A 209 -6.15 -12.42 -24.55
C PRO A 209 -5.46 -13.28 -23.53
N VAL A 210 -5.93 -13.24 -22.27
CA VAL A 210 -5.38 -13.97 -21.14
C VAL A 210 -6.45 -14.81 -20.45
N ASP A 211 -6.01 -15.83 -19.76
CA ASP A 211 -6.90 -16.77 -19.08
C ASP A 211 -7.35 -16.25 -17.71
N GLU A 212 -6.46 -15.61 -16.96
CA GLU A 212 -6.69 -15.17 -15.59
C GLU A 212 -5.99 -13.82 -15.33
N LEU A 213 -6.48 -13.08 -14.32
CA LEU A 213 -5.90 -11.84 -13.85
C LEU A 213 -5.53 -11.95 -12.37
N ILE A 214 -4.39 -11.36 -12.00
CA ILE A 214 -3.96 -11.18 -10.61
C ILE A 214 -3.71 -9.69 -10.40
N ALA A 215 -4.66 -9.02 -9.72
CA ALA A 215 -4.66 -7.59 -9.48
C ALA A 215 -4.02 -7.27 -8.14
N LEU A 216 -2.78 -6.80 -8.14
CA LEU A 216 -2.01 -6.48 -6.95
C LEU A 216 -1.78 -4.97 -6.83
N THR A 217 -2.87 -4.21 -6.92
CA THR A 217 -2.91 -2.75 -6.93
C THR A 217 -2.87 -2.13 -5.54
N GLY A 218 -2.70 -2.97 -4.51
CA GLY A 218 -2.69 -2.58 -3.10
C GLY A 218 -4.04 -2.76 -2.44
N PHE A 219 -4.17 -2.18 -1.24
CA PHE A 219 -5.36 -2.29 -0.39
C PHE A 219 -5.77 -0.93 0.13
N ARG A 220 -7.00 -0.82 0.63
CA ARG A 220 -7.57 0.39 1.21
C ARG A 220 -8.10 0.11 2.62
N PRO A 221 -8.10 1.09 3.54
CA PRO A 221 -8.73 0.90 4.84
C PRO A 221 -10.26 0.83 4.68
N ASP A 222 -10.89 -0.15 5.30
CA ASP A 222 -12.33 -0.14 5.53
C ASP A 222 -12.60 0.59 6.86
N LEU A 223 -13.21 1.75 6.77
CA LEU A 223 -13.55 2.62 7.91
C LEU A 223 -15.07 2.69 8.12
N SER A 224 -15.85 1.91 7.40
CA SER A 224 -17.32 1.98 7.40
C SER A 224 -17.93 1.74 8.77
N PHE A 225 -17.39 0.78 9.56
CA PHE A 225 -17.87 0.48 10.90
C PHE A 225 -17.46 1.52 11.97
N LEU A 226 -16.65 2.50 11.60
CA LEU A 226 -16.24 3.64 12.43
C LEU A 226 -16.95 4.95 12.04
N SER A 227 -17.99 4.88 11.21
CA SER A 227 -18.70 6.04 10.65
C SER A 227 -19.28 6.98 11.71
N GLU A 228 -19.62 6.47 12.89
CA GLU A 228 -20.15 7.26 14.01
C GLU A 228 -19.06 7.90 14.89
N LEU A 229 -17.79 7.70 14.55
CA LEU A 229 -16.67 8.33 15.21
C LEU A 229 -16.16 9.55 14.43
N ARG A 230 -15.61 10.52 15.14
CA ARG A 230 -15.03 11.74 14.56
C ARG A 230 -13.56 11.51 14.23
N LEU A 231 -13.29 10.82 13.13
CA LEU A 231 -11.94 10.57 12.67
C LEU A 231 -11.40 11.80 11.93
N GLY A 232 -10.21 12.26 12.30
CA GLY A 232 -9.42 13.24 11.55
C GLY A 232 -8.53 12.48 10.56
N LEU A 233 -8.90 12.50 9.29
CA LEU A 233 -8.19 11.80 8.23
C LEU A 233 -7.76 12.76 7.13
N ASP A 234 -6.58 12.55 6.58
CA ASP A 234 -6.16 13.16 5.33
C ASP A 234 -7.01 12.61 4.17
N GLU A 235 -7.54 13.49 3.34
CA GLU A 235 -8.49 13.14 2.28
C GLU A 235 -7.87 12.28 1.19
N ARG A 236 -6.56 12.44 0.89
CA ARG A 236 -5.86 11.70 -0.16
C ARG A 236 -5.42 10.32 0.31
N LEU A 237 -4.84 10.27 1.51
CA LEU A 237 -4.23 9.05 2.04
C LEU A 237 -5.21 8.22 2.86
N GLN A 238 -6.29 8.80 3.39
CA GLN A 238 -7.18 8.14 4.36
C GLN A 238 -6.41 7.65 5.61
N ALA A 239 -5.33 8.35 5.95
CA ALA A 239 -4.50 8.14 7.13
C ALA A 239 -4.81 9.21 8.19
N PRO A 240 -4.48 9.00 9.49
CA PRO A 240 -4.59 10.05 10.49
C PRO A 240 -3.92 11.34 10.02
N ALA A 241 -4.59 12.48 10.21
CA ALA A 241 -4.18 13.76 9.63
C ALA A 241 -2.76 14.20 10.05
N GLU A 242 -2.40 13.94 11.32
CA GLU A 242 -1.06 14.25 11.85
C GLU A 242 0.02 13.29 11.31
N LEU A 243 -0.35 12.05 10.96
CA LEU A 243 0.56 11.08 10.38
C LEU A 243 0.78 11.29 8.88
N ALA A 244 -0.25 11.70 8.16
CA ALA A 244 -0.25 11.76 6.70
C ALA A 244 0.95 12.52 6.09
N PRO A 245 1.37 13.70 6.60
CA PRO A 245 2.54 14.40 6.07
C PRO A 245 3.85 13.63 6.21
N LEU A 246 3.95 12.75 7.21
CA LEU A 246 5.16 11.98 7.51
C LEU A 246 5.30 10.73 6.62
N ILE A 247 4.21 10.29 5.99
CA ILE A 247 4.14 9.06 5.19
C ILE A 247 3.73 9.30 3.73
N ASP A 248 3.55 10.56 3.32
CA ASP A 248 3.11 10.90 1.96
C ASP A 248 4.10 10.33 0.93
N PRO A 249 3.68 9.38 0.07
CA PRO A 249 4.56 8.75 -0.90
C PRO A 249 5.04 9.68 -2.03
N ASN A 250 4.46 10.88 -2.14
CA ASN A 250 4.93 11.91 -3.05
C ASN A 250 6.16 12.66 -2.49
N VAL A 251 6.38 12.58 -1.18
CA VAL A 251 7.46 13.28 -0.46
C VAL A 251 8.45 12.30 0.14
N HIS A 252 7.95 11.18 0.67
CA HIS A 252 8.74 10.23 1.44
C HIS A 252 8.85 8.87 0.73
N SER A 253 10.00 8.22 0.90
CA SER A 253 10.21 6.81 0.59
C SER A 253 10.11 5.96 1.86
N CYS A 254 10.03 4.62 1.73
CA CYS A 254 10.00 3.72 2.89
C CYS A 254 11.14 3.92 3.89
N GLY A 255 12.31 4.40 3.42
CA GLY A 255 13.49 4.63 4.26
C GLY A 255 13.56 6.00 4.93
N THR A 256 12.64 6.91 4.61
CA THR A 256 12.62 8.27 5.17
C THR A 256 11.46 8.52 6.11
N VAL A 257 10.63 7.50 6.37
CA VAL A 257 9.56 7.59 7.35
C VAL A 257 10.13 7.40 8.75
N TYR A 258 10.00 8.44 9.58
CA TYR A 258 10.44 8.37 10.98
C TYR A 258 9.46 7.55 11.83
N PRO A 259 9.94 6.95 12.93
CA PRO A 259 9.06 6.34 13.93
C PRO A 259 8.02 7.34 14.44
N HIS A 260 6.82 6.89 14.66
CA HIS A 260 5.70 7.69 15.15
C HIS A 260 4.83 6.87 16.11
N GLY A 261 4.10 7.53 16.95
CA GLY A 261 3.36 6.92 18.06
C GLY A 261 1.99 7.53 18.30
N ALA A 262 1.56 7.51 19.54
CA ALA A 262 0.22 7.93 19.94
C ALA A 262 -0.12 9.34 19.48
N ARG A 263 0.85 10.26 19.48
CA ARG A 263 0.62 11.67 19.10
C ARG A 263 0.15 11.80 17.66
N GLU A 264 0.85 11.17 16.72
CA GLU A 264 0.57 11.24 15.29
C GLU A 264 -0.66 10.40 14.89
N LEU A 265 -1.11 9.51 15.78
CA LEU A 265 -2.25 8.63 15.56
C LEU A 265 -3.54 9.10 16.25
N THR A 266 -3.53 10.32 16.81
CA THR A 266 -4.72 10.91 17.45
C THR A 266 -5.78 11.29 16.43
N HIS A 267 -7.01 11.30 16.91
CA HIS A 267 -8.18 11.77 16.18
C HIS A 267 -8.94 12.80 17.03
N PRO A 268 -9.82 13.64 16.44
CA PRO A 268 -10.76 14.46 17.20
C PRO A 268 -11.58 13.65 18.19
N GLU A 269 -11.88 12.37 17.89
CA GLU A 269 -12.46 11.40 18.82
C GLU A 269 -11.37 10.85 19.74
N GLN A 270 -11.29 11.31 20.98
CA GLN A 270 -10.28 10.85 21.92
C GLN A 270 -10.45 9.36 22.28
N GLY A 271 -9.32 8.64 22.41
CA GLY A 271 -9.32 7.22 22.76
C GLY A 271 -9.58 6.26 21.59
N VAL A 272 -9.57 6.78 20.36
CA VAL A 272 -9.62 5.97 19.11
C VAL A 272 -8.27 6.06 18.42
N TYR A 273 -7.78 4.92 17.97
CA TYR A 273 -6.53 4.82 17.22
C TYR A 273 -6.66 3.83 16.07
N LEU A 274 -6.20 4.23 14.89
CA LEU A 274 -5.94 3.32 13.77
C LEU A 274 -4.48 2.93 13.82
N VAL A 275 -4.16 1.63 13.77
CA VAL A 275 -2.78 1.15 13.90
C VAL A 275 -2.40 0.15 12.81
N GLY A 276 -1.10 -0.09 12.70
CA GLY A 276 -0.56 -1.02 11.71
C GLY A 276 -0.78 -0.51 10.28
N MET A 277 -0.93 -1.43 9.34
CA MET A 277 -1.15 -1.11 7.93
C MET A 277 -2.34 -0.13 7.72
N LYS A 278 -3.36 -0.23 8.56
CA LYS A 278 -4.56 0.60 8.45
C LYS A 278 -4.27 2.08 8.71
N SER A 279 -3.37 2.40 9.63
CA SER A 279 -2.98 3.78 9.93
C SER A 279 -2.31 4.49 8.73
N TYR A 280 -1.71 3.72 7.83
CA TYR A 280 -1.08 4.27 6.63
C TYR A 280 -2.08 4.55 5.51
N GLY A 281 -3.33 4.11 5.67
CA GLY A 281 -4.36 4.35 4.68
C GLY A 281 -3.98 3.80 3.31
N ARG A 282 -3.77 4.68 2.34
CA ARG A 282 -3.36 4.34 0.96
C ARG A 282 -1.86 4.46 0.71
N ALA A 283 -1.07 4.87 1.72
CA ALA A 283 0.39 4.95 1.58
C ALA A 283 1.02 3.54 1.63
N PRO A 284 1.89 3.18 0.66
CA PRO A 284 2.43 1.82 0.54
C PRO A 284 3.67 1.57 1.41
N THR A 285 4.07 2.54 2.25
CA THR A 285 5.39 2.58 2.90
C THR A 285 5.42 1.96 4.30
N PHE A 286 4.40 1.21 4.70
CA PHE A 286 4.30 0.60 6.03
C PHE A 286 5.30 -0.53 6.23
N LEU A 287 5.95 -0.53 7.40
CA LEU A 287 6.78 -1.61 7.92
C LEU A 287 6.17 -2.16 9.22
N ALA A 288 6.18 -3.48 9.40
CA ALA A 288 5.60 -4.13 10.58
C ALA A 288 6.24 -3.62 11.90
N LEU A 289 7.54 -3.32 11.89
CA LEU A 289 8.25 -2.75 13.03
C LEU A 289 7.65 -1.41 13.47
N THR A 290 7.25 -0.56 12.52
CA THR A 290 6.56 0.70 12.81
C THR A 290 5.23 0.45 13.54
N GLY A 291 4.49 -0.59 13.14
CA GLY A 291 3.25 -0.98 13.82
C GLY A 291 3.48 -1.40 15.27
N TYR A 292 4.59 -2.08 15.56
CA TYR A 292 4.93 -2.44 16.94
C TYR A 292 5.23 -1.20 17.81
N GLU A 293 5.94 -0.22 17.25
CA GLU A 293 6.18 1.05 17.93
C GLU A 293 4.89 1.84 18.18
N GLN A 294 3.98 1.87 17.19
CA GLN A 294 2.66 2.49 17.32
C GLN A 294 1.90 1.92 18.52
N VAL A 295 1.77 0.58 18.60
CA VAL A 295 0.98 -0.05 19.66
C VAL A 295 1.65 0.08 21.02
N ARG A 296 2.99 0.05 21.10
CA ARG A 296 3.76 0.32 22.33
C ARG A 296 3.46 1.72 22.86
N SER A 297 3.58 2.73 22.00
CA SER A 297 3.34 4.13 22.34
C SER A 297 1.89 4.38 22.77
N ILE A 298 0.91 3.82 22.05
CA ILE A 298 -0.52 3.95 22.38
C ILE A 298 -0.83 3.25 23.71
N ALA A 299 -0.28 2.07 23.96
CA ALA A 299 -0.49 1.37 25.22
C ALA A 299 0.02 2.17 26.41
N ALA A 300 1.20 2.80 26.29
CA ALA A 300 1.74 3.70 27.31
C ALA A 300 0.84 4.93 27.52
N ALA A 301 0.37 5.56 26.43
CA ALA A 301 -0.54 6.71 26.51
C ALA A 301 -1.86 6.37 27.22
N LEU A 302 -2.46 5.21 26.89
CA LEU A 302 -3.69 4.74 27.53
C LEU A 302 -3.51 4.35 29.00
N ALA A 303 -2.27 3.97 29.39
CA ALA A 303 -1.91 3.73 30.77
C ALA A 303 -1.60 5.01 31.57
N GLY A 304 -1.54 6.17 30.90
CA GLY A 304 -1.20 7.47 31.52
C GLY A 304 0.31 7.72 31.63
N ASP A 305 1.15 6.86 31.05
CA ASP A 305 2.59 7.04 30.98
C ASP A 305 2.97 7.83 29.72
N HIS A 306 2.81 9.14 29.81
CA HIS A 306 3.06 10.04 28.67
C HIS A 306 4.53 10.15 28.29
N GLU A 307 5.45 9.93 29.25
CA GLU A 307 6.89 9.90 28.97
C GLU A 307 7.25 8.69 28.12
N ALA A 308 6.83 7.50 28.51
CA ALA A 308 7.03 6.29 27.71
C ALA A 308 6.30 6.37 26.35
N ALA A 309 5.12 6.98 26.30
CA ALA A 309 4.40 7.16 25.04
C ALA A 309 5.15 8.05 24.04
N ALA A 310 5.81 9.11 24.53
CA ALA A 310 6.57 10.04 23.69
C ALA A 310 7.95 9.52 23.31
N ARG A 311 8.53 8.58 24.08
CA ARG A 311 9.83 8.00 23.80
C ARG A 311 9.74 7.06 22.59
N VAL A 312 10.64 7.24 21.62
CA VAL A 312 10.80 6.33 20.49
C VAL A 312 11.80 5.23 20.86
N GLU A 313 11.38 3.98 20.76
CA GLU A 313 12.22 2.80 21.03
C GLU A 313 12.62 2.06 19.74
N LEU A 314 11.93 2.34 18.62
CA LEU A 314 12.20 1.74 17.33
C LEU A 314 13.43 2.34 16.67
N THR A 315 14.40 1.50 16.35
CA THR A 315 15.47 1.84 15.42
C THR A 315 15.10 1.28 14.04
N LEU A 316 14.77 2.16 13.11
CA LEU A 316 14.53 1.75 11.71
C LEU A 316 15.87 1.55 11.01
N PRO A 317 15.98 0.56 10.13
CA PRO A 317 17.14 0.44 9.26
C PRO A 317 17.19 1.67 8.33
N GLU A 318 18.38 2.22 8.09
CA GLU A 318 18.61 3.30 7.12
C GLU A 318 18.38 2.76 5.70
N THR A 319 17.13 2.60 5.29
CA THR A 319 16.81 1.99 4.00
C THR A 319 16.77 3.04 2.89
N GLY A 320 17.92 3.31 2.29
CA GLY A 320 18.05 4.24 1.15
C GLY A 320 17.48 3.73 -0.18
N VAL A 321 16.81 2.59 -0.28
CA VAL A 321 16.53 1.93 -1.56
C VAL A 321 15.07 1.87 -1.99
N CYS A 322 14.11 2.15 -1.13
CA CYS A 322 12.77 2.48 -1.59
C CYS A 322 12.69 3.99 -1.87
N LYS A 323 13.19 4.44 -2.98
CA LYS A 323 12.63 5.66 -3.56
C LYS A 323 11.22 5.29 -3.97
N GLY A 324 10.23 5.68 -3.18
CA GLY A 324 8.88 5.86 -3.68
C GLY A 324 9.05 6.73 -4.91
N SER A 325 9.00 6.13 -6.08
CA SER A 325 8.90 6.89 -7.30
C SER A 325 7.63 7.70 -7.10
N GLY A 326 7.79 9.00 -6.88
CA GLY A 326 6.67 9.91 -6.60
C GLY A 326 5.51 9.60 -7.52
N PHE A 327 4.29 9.67 -7.03
CA PHE A 327 3.07 9.51 -7.85
C PHE A 327 2.92 10.66 -8.88
N ALA A 328 3.84 11.63 -8.87
CA ALA A 328 3.91 12.69 -9.87
C ALA A 328 4.44 12.13 -11.19
N GLU A 329 3.55 11.82 -12.11
CA GLU A 329 3.86 11.73 -13.53
C GLU A 329 4.13 13.14 -14.02
N VAL A 330 5.40 13.49 -14.24
CA VAL A 330 5.72 14.61 -15.13
C VAL A 330 5.62 14.04 -16.54
N PRO A 331 4.71 14.55 -17.40
CA PRO A 331 4.73 14.21 -18.82
C PRO A 331 6.09 14.63 -19.37
N GLN A 332 6.88 13.70 -19.86
CA GLN A 332 8.03 14.04 -20.71
C GLN A 332 7.44 14.54 -22.02
N VAL A 333 7.42 15.84 -22.19
CA VAL A 333 7.26 16.46 -23.50
C VAL A 333 8.54 16.13 -24.25
N GLU A 334 8.45 15.21 -25.19
CA GLU A 334 9.49 15.03 -26.18
C GLU A 334 9.54 16.30 -27.03
N ASP A 335 10.54 17.15 -26.76
CA ASP A 335 10.92 18.22 -27.67
C ASP A 335 11.53 17.62 -28.93
N SER A 336 10.69 17.44 -29.92
CA SER A 336 11.13 17.29 -31.31
C SER A 336 11.50 18.65 -31.85
N ALA A 337 12.74 19.05 -31.69
CA ALA A 337 13.31 20.17 -32.43
C ALA A 337 14.47 19.67 -33.26
N ALA A 338 14.21 19.64 -34.55
CA ALA A 338 15.20 19.44 -35.58
C ALA A 338 16.14 20.65 -35.71
N GLY A 339 17.42 20.35 -35.87
CA GLY A 339 18.29 20.94 -36.86
C GLY A 339 18.91 22.31 -36.61
N GLY A 340 20.21 22.37 -36.70
CA GLY A 340 20.90 23.55 -37.14
C GLY A 340 22.14 23.96 -36.33
N GLY A 341 23.27 23.63 -36.86
CA GLY A 341 24.61 23.72 -36.41
C GLY A 341 25.26 25.10 -36.20
N CYS A 342 26.52 24.99 -35.89
CA CYS A 342 27.71 25.86 -36.05
C CYS A 342 28.23 26.57 -34.83
N CYS A 343 29.39 26.06 -34.40
CA CYS A 343 30.68 26.71 -34.10
C CYS A 343 30.74 28.14 -33.54
N GLY A 344 31.48 28.30 -32.48
CA GLY A 344 32.12 29.54 -32.09
C GLY A 344 32.72 29.47 -30.67
N ALA A 345 34.04 29.36 -30.63
CA ALA A 345 34.89 29.31 -29.43
C ALA A 345 35.20 30.72 -28.86
N GLN A 346 35.74 30.73 -27.63
CA GLN A 346 36.56 31.81 -26.98
C GLN A 346 35.77 32.94 -26.30
N GLU A 347 36.04 33.46 -25.12
CA GLU A 347 37.26 33.61 -24.26
C GLU A 347 36.78 34.15 -22.91
N GLU A 348 37.43 33.75 -21.84
CA GLU A 348 37.44 34.52 -20.57
C GLU A 348 38.22 35.82 -20.73
N PRO A 349 37.96 36.86 -19.93
CA PRO A 349 38.97 37.19 -18.94
C PRO A 349 38.46 37.72 -17.58
N GLN A 350 39.37 37.60 -16.67
CA GLN A 350 39.56 37.93 -15.28
C GLN A 350 39.25 39.35 -14.80
N SER A 351 38.98 39.38 -13.48
CA SER A 351 39.42 40.31 -12.45
C SER A 351 38.92 41.74 -12.39
N GLY A 352 38.58 42.16 -11.18
CA GLY A 352 38.47 43.54 -10.77
C GLY A 352 37.72 43.75 -9.44
N GLU A 353 38.49 43.78 -8.41
CA GLU A 353 38.29 44.15 -7.00
C GLU A 353 37.74 45.58 -6.82
N GLN A 354 36.93 45.83 -5.78
CA GLN A 354 37.02 46.84 -4.75
C GLN A 354 35.69 47.48 -4.29
N ALA A 355 35.49 47.33 -2.97
CA ALA A 355 35.11 48.31 -1.98
C ALA A 355 33.70 48.91 -1.92
N ALA A 356 33.09 48.68 -0.74
CA ALA A 356 31.98 49.43 -0.13
C ALA A 356 32.38 50.92 0.15
N PRO A 357 31.45 51.85 0.50
CA PRO A 357 30.77 51.76 1.79
C PRO A 357 29.32 52.38 1.88
N ALA A 358 28.64 51.94 2.93
CA ALA A 358 27.76 52.67 3.89
C ALA A 358 26.77 53.78 3.47
N GLY A 359 25.56 53.65 4.06
CA GLY A 359 24.70 54.78 4.41
C GLY A 359 23.24 54.59 4.13
N GLY A 360 22.44 54.19 5.08
CA GLY A 360 21.46 54.89 5.86
C GLY A 360 20.17 55.30 5.12
N CYS A 361 19.15 54.70 5.50
CA CYS A 361 17.93 55.17 6.16
C CYS A 361 16.96 54.02 6.37
#